data_a844365c9c7b1ff803607cb18d2dccef
#
_entry.id   a844365c9c7b1ff803607cb18d2dccef
#
_cell.length_a   1.000
_cell.length_b   1.000
_cell.length_c   1.000
_cell.angle_alpha   90.00
_cell.angle_beta   90.00
_cell.angle_gamma   90.00
#
_symmetry.space_group_name_H-M   'P 1'
#
loop_
_entity.id
_entity.type
_entity.pdbx_description
1 polymer ?
#
loop_
_entity_poly.entity_id
_entity_poly.type
_entity_poly.pdbx_seq_one_letter_code
_entity_poly.pdbx_strand_id
1 'polypeptide(L)'
;MSIRKDTPNPLVSAGEIVLYQPEGEVKLEVRVENETVWLTQAQMAELFQKNQSVIARHIQNAISEGEITKEGNMQILHNTLSKYKPTTIYSLDVIISVGYRVKSARRSIVFIDPYADISALKFTAMKAEGVAATIYSARISHQFKEEAALYKKQHPEFDLKTMRVIHDRFLLVDDTVYHFGASFKDMGAEFSAYSVLNFVTPEEVIEKVMQTTKESSAKGF
;
A
#
# COMPACT_ATOMS: atom_id res chain seq x y z
N MET A 1 38.74 29.66 -7.21
CA MET A 1 37.69 28.77 -7.66
C MET A 1 36.49 29.04 -6.74
N SER A 2 35.54 29.85 -7.21
CA SER A 2 34.50 30.45 -6.34
C SER A 2 33.24 29.56 -6.37
N ILE A 3 32.89 29.01 -5.21
CA ILE A 3 31.64 28.25 -5.02
C ILE A 3 30.52 29.27 -4.96
N ARG A 4 29.66 29.32 -5.98
CA ARG A 4 28.43 30.10 -5.92
C ARG A 4 27.46 29.38 -4.97
N LYS A 5 27.19 30.02 -3.82
CA LYS A 5 26.05 29.67 -2.96
C LYS A 5 24.79 30.16 -3.69
N ASP A 6 23.98 29.24 -4.22
CA ASP A 6 22.62 29.55 -4.65
C ASP A 6 21.80 29.88 -3.41
N THR A 7 21.38 31.12 -3.31
CA THR A 7 20.46 31.59 -2.28
C THR A 7 19.06 31.03 -2.59
N PRO A 8 18.36 30.37 -1.66
CA PRO A 8 17.00 29.88 -1.90
C PRO A 8 16.05 31.06 -2.14
N ASN A 9 15.26 30.97 -3.20
CA ASN A 9 14.20 31.94 -3.52
C ASN A 9 13.10 31.88 -2.42
N PRO A 10 12.78 32.99 -1.72
CA PRO A 10 11.92 32.98 -0.53
C PRO A 10 10.42 32.82 -0.78
N LEU A 11 9.99 32.41 -1.99
CA LEU A 11 8.57 32.29 -2.37
C LEU A 11 8.14 30.85 -2.74
N VAL A 12 8.94 29.85 -2.50
CA VAL A 12 8.56 28.44 -2.61
C VAL A 12 8.43 27.90 -1.20
N SER A 13 7.19 27.54 -0.80
CA SER A 13 6.95 26.85 0.48
C SER A 13 7.91 25.66 0.61
N ALA A 14 8.51 25.53 1.80
CA ALA A 14 9.68 24.73 2.10
C ALA A 14 9.46 23.22 2.00
N GLY A 15 9.41 22.69 0.78
CA GLY A 15 9.49 21.25 0.54
C GLY A 15 10.83 20.91 -0.12
N GLU A 16 11.50 19.88 0.35
CA GLU A 16 12.71 19.35 -0.26
C GLU A 16 12.35 18.48 -1.46
N ILE A 17 13.04 18.66 -2.61
CA ILE A 17 12.89 17.78 -3.76
C ILE A 17 13.95 16.68 -3.66
N VAL A 18 13.50 15.44 -3.53
CA VAL A 18 14.35 14.26 -3.45
C VAL A 18 14.21 13.46 -4.74
N LEU A 19 15.32 12.99 -5.28
CA LEU A 19 15.31 12.09 -6.43
C LEU A 19 15.14 10.65 -5.96
N TYR A 20 13.98 10.06 -6.23
CA TYR A 20 13.70 8.66 -5.96
C TYR A 20 14.00 7.82 -7.20
N GLN A 21 14.91 6.85 -7.07
CA GLN A 21 15.27 5.92 -8.14
C GLN A 21 15.46 4.52 -7.55
N PRO A 22 14.44 3.65 -7.60
CA PRO A 22 14.63 2.23 -7.31
C PRO A 22 15.53 1.59 -8.37
N GLU A 23 16.23 0.52 -8.02
CA GLU A 23 17.19 -0.14 -8.90
C GLU A 23 16.57 -0.51 -10.26
N GLY A 24 17.08 0.10 -11.34
CA GLY A 24 16.69 -0.20 -12.73
C GLY A 24 15.43 0.48 -13.24
N GLU A 25 14.81 1.38 -12.49
CA GLU A 25 13.56 2.05 -12.85
C GLU A 25 13.69 3.58 -13.06
N VAL A 26 12.58 4.21 -13.38
CA VAL A 26 12.45 5.63 -13.69
C VAL A 26 12.88 6.49 -12.51
N LYS A 27 13.63 7.57 -12.81
CA LYS A 27 13.95 8.62 -11.83
C LYS A 27 12.72 9.49 -11.59
N LEU A 28 12.23 9.54 -10.35
CA LEU A 28 11.10 10.36 -9.98
C LEU A 28 11.55 11.48 -9.03
N GLU A 29 11.28 12.73 -9.41
CA GLU A 29 11.46 13.88 -8.51
C GLU A 29 10.30 13.90 -7.52
N VAL A 30 10.59 13.69 -6.24
CA VAL A 30 9.60 13.57 -5.17
C VAL A 30 9.72 14.77 -4.26
N ARG A 31 8.60 15.45 -3.98
CA ARG A 31 8.56 16.52 -2.99
C ARG A 31 8.33 15.94 -1.60
N VAL A 32 9.20 16.25 -0.66
CA VAL A 32 9.06 15.91 0.75
C VAL A 32 8.76 17.18 1.53
N GLU A 33 7.64 17.21 2.23
CA GLU A 33 7.20 18.34 3.05
C GLU A 33 6.42 17.82 4.26
N ASN A 34 6.71 18.34 5.47
CA ASN A 34 6.10 17.91 6.73
C ASN A 34 6.20 16.38 6.97
N GLU A 35 7.39 15.82 6.74
CA GLU A 35 7.69 14.40 6.91
C GLU A 35 6.85 13.45 6.02
N THR A 36 6.18 13.98 5.00
CA THR A 36 5.40 13.19 4.04
C THR A 36 5.80 13.48 2.59
N VAL A 37 5.41 12.58 1.70
CA VAL A 37 5.70 12.64 0.27
C VAL A 37 4.49 13.22 -0.47
N TRP A 38 4.77 14.08 -1.45
CA TRP A 38 3.76 14.70 -2.30
C TRP A 38 4.05 14.44 -3.77
N LEU A 39 3.08 13.91 -4.51
CA LEU A 39 3.19 13.67 -5.95
C LEU A 39 2.04 14.34 -6.72
N THR A 40 2.34 14.74 -7.95
CA THR A 40 1.31 15.11 -8.95
C THR A 40 0.65 13.87 -9.55
N GLN A 41 -0.49 14.03 -10.21
CA GLN A 41 -1.10 12.93 -10.99
C GLN A 41 -0.17 12.40 -12.08
N ALA A 42 0.62 13.26 -12.71
CA ALA A 42 1.58 12.85 -13.75
C ALA A 42 2.69 11.96 -13.15
N GLN A 43 3.24 12.34 -12.01
CA GLN A 43 4.25 11.56 -11.29
C GLN A 43 3.70 10.22 -10.80
N MET A 44 2.44 10.18 -10.30
CA MET A 44 1.79 8.91 -9.97
C MET A 44 1.53 8.04 -11.21
N ALA A 45 1.20 8.65 -12.35
CA ALA A 45 1.02 7.92 -13.60
C ALA A 45 2.31 7.23 -14.06
N GLU A 46 3.44 7.92 -13.90
CA GLU A 46 4.78 7.39 -14.17
C GLU A 46 5.14 6.29 -13.15
N LEU A 47 4.99 6.56 -11.85
CA LEU A 47 5.28 5.62 -10.76
C LEU A 47 4.52 4.30 -10.93
N PHE A 48 3.23 4.38 -11.25
CA PHE A 48 2.36 3.20 -11.38
C PHE A 48 2.26 2.65 -12.80
N GLN A 49 2.98 3.23 -13.77
CA GLN A 49 2.95 2.85 -15.19
C GLN A 49 1.51 2.79 -15.75
N LYS A 50 0.70 3.81 -15.44
CA LYS A 50 -0.69 3.96 -15.86
C LYS A 50 -0.94 5.32 -16.52
N ASN A 51 -2.00 5.41 -17.30
CA ASN A 51 -2.43 6.70 -17.86
C ASN A 51 -2.91 7.63 -16.74
N GLN A 52 -2.63 8.91 -16.87
CA GLN A 52 -3.03 9.94 -15.89
C GLN A 52 -4.55 9.98 -15.66
N SER A 53 -5.36 9.68 -16.70
CA SER A 53 -6.84 9.57 -16.56
C SER A 53 -7.26 8.44 -15.63
N VAL A 54 -6.52 7.33 -15.60
CA VAL A 54 -6.75 6.21 -14.67
C VAL A 54 -6.44 6.62 -13.25
N ILE A 55 -5.31 7.30 -13.04
CA ILE A 55 -4.93 7.85 -11.73
C ILE A 55 -5.99 8.85 -11.24
N ALA A 56 -6.41 9.80 -12.09
CA ALA A 56 -7.44 10.78 -11.75
C ALA A 56 -8.75 10.11 -11.30
N ARG A 57 -9.19 9.06 -11.99
CA ARG A 57 -10.40 8.30 -11.63
C ARG A 57 -10.26 7.61 -10.28
N HIS A 58 -9.09 6.99 -9.98
CA HIS A 58 -8.86 6.34 -8.70
C HIS A 58 -8.82 7.34 -7.53
N ILE A 59 -8.21 8.51 -7.71
CA ILE A 59 -8.27 9.61 -6.73
C ILE A 59 -9.72 10.03 -6.47
N GLN A 60 -10.50 10.25 -7.56
CA GLN A 60 -11.89 10.66 -7.45
C GLN A 60 -12.73 9.62 -6.69
N ASN A 61 -12.53 8.34 -6.98
CA ASN A 61 -13.24 7.25 -6.31
C ASN A 61 -12.88 7.19 -4.81
N ALA A 62 -11.60 7.27 -4.45
CA ALA A 62 -11.15 7.28 -3.07
C ALA A 62 -11.77 8.42 -2.24
N ILE A 63 -11.91 9.61 -2.86
CA ILE A 63 -12.56 10.76 -2.24
C ILE A 63 -14.08 10.54 -2.13
N SER A 64 -14.74 10.07 -3.21
CA SER A 64 -16.20 9.89 -3.22
C SER A 64 -16.68 8.79 -2.29
N GLU A 65 -15.87 7.77 -2.06
CA GLU A 65 -16.11 6.67 -1.13
C GLU A 65 -15.77 7.01 0.33
N GLY A 66 -15.23 8.22 0.57
CA GLY A 66 -14.88 8.69 1.91
C GLY A 66 -13.62 8.05 2.49
N GLU A 67 -12.84 7.33 1.68
CA GLU A 67 -11.57 6.72 2.08
C GLU A 67 -10.51 7.78 2.36
N ILE A 68 -10.54 8.89 1.59
CA ILE A 68 -9.64 10.02 1.73
C ILE A 68 -10.44 11.32 1.77
N THR A 69 -10.11 12.20 2.72
CA THR A 69 -10.59 13.57 2.74
C THR A 69 -9.71 14.47 1.86
N LYS A 70 -10.26 15.54 1.29
CA LYS A 70 -9.47 16.51 0.53
C LYS A 70 -8.55 17.32 1.43
N GLU A 71 -9.04 17.64 2.62
CA GLU A 71 -8.34 18.41 3.63
C GLU A 71 -7.10 17.64 4.11
N GLY A 72 -5.94 18.29 4.03
CA GLY A 72 -4.65 17.68 4.41
C GLY A 72 -4.04 16.73 3.37
N ASN A 73 -4.80 16.29 2.37
CA ASN A 73 -4.36 15.31 1.37
C ASN A 73 -4.19 15.86 -0.04
N MET A 74 -4.63 17.10 -0.28
CA MET A 74 -4.50 17.79 -1.56
C MET A 74 -4.01 19.21 -1.36
N GLN A 75 -3.03 19.64 -2.13
CA GLN A 75 -2.52 21.01 -2.16
C GLN A 75 -2.47 21.52 -3.60
N ILE A 76 -2.72 22.82 -3.76
CA ILE A 76 -2.64 23.49 -5.06
C ILE A 76 -1.37 24.34 -5.08
N LEU A 77 -0.42 23.97 -5.94
CA LEU A 77 0.78 24.74 -6.18
C LEU A 77 0.47 25.83 -7.22
N HIS A 78 0.53 27.08 -6.79
CA HIS A 78 0.46 28.24 -7.67
C HIS A 78 1.88 28.60 -8.13
N ASN A 79 2.15 28.45 -9.42
CA ASN A 79 3.42 28.91 -9.97
C ASN A 79 3.27 30.39 -10.35
N THR A 80 3.78 31.29 -9.51
CA THR A 80 3.69 32.74 -9.68
C THR A 80 4.48 33.27 -10.89
N LEU A 81 5.38 32.47 -11.45
CA LEU A 81 6.25 32.86 -12.58
C LEU A 81 5.80 32.27 -13.92
N SER A 82 4.75 31.46 -13.94
CA SER A 82 4.32 30.76 -15.15
C SER A 82 2.85 31.04 -15.45
N LYS A 83 2.53 31.27 -16.75
CA LYS A 83 1.16 31.27 -17.27
C LYS A 83 0.48 29.88 -17.25
N TYR A 84 1.12 28.87 -16.66
CA TYR A 84 0.59 27.51 -16.60
C TYR A 84 -0.44 27.38 -15.47
N LYS A 85 -1.41 26.49 -15.70
CA LYS A 85 -2.47 26.16 -14.72
C LYS A 85 -1.87 25.72 -13.39
N PRO A 86 -2.51 26.03 -12.25
CA PRO A 86 -2.14 25.52 -10.96
C PRO A 86 -2.05 23.99 -11.00
N THR A 87 -1.04 23.43 -10.35
CA THR A 87 -0.83 21.98 -10.28
C THR A 87 -1.26 21.46 -8.93
N THR A 88 -2.12 20.46 -8.92
CA THR A 88 -2.50 19.77 -7.68
C THR A 88 -1.48 18.70 -7.35
N ILE A 89 -1.04 18.67 -6.08
CA ILE A 89 -0.23 17.61 -5.50
C ILE A 89 -1.03 16.88 -4.43
N TYR A 90 -0.68 15.64 -4.19
CA TYR A 90 -1.39 14.68 -3.36
C TYR A 90 -0.45 14.05 -2.35
N SER A 91 -0.92 13.88 -1.12
CA SER A 91 -0.17 13.30 -0.01
C SER A 91 0.17 11.82 -0.20
N LEU A 92 1.02 11.30 0.67
CA LEU A 92 1.37 9.88 0.71
C LEU A 92 0.12 8.99 0.87
N ASP A 93 -0.87 9.40 1.66
CA ASP A 93 -2.10 8.63 1.85
C ASP A 93 -2.87 8.44 0.53
N VAL A 94 -2.96 9.50 -0.27
CA VAL A 94 -3.56 9.43 -1.63
C VAL A 94 -2.72 8.52 -2.53
N ILE A 95 -1.39 8.64 -2.48
CA ILE A 95 -0.47 7.83 -3.29
C ILE A 95 -0.64 6.34 -2.95
N ILE A 96 -0.72 6.00 -1.67
CA ILE A 96 -0.93 4.62 -1.20
C ILE A 96 -2.30 4.11 -1.66
N SER A 97 -3.38 4.87 -1.43
CA SER A 97 -4.73 4.48 -1.86
C SER A 97 -4.82 4.25 -3.37
N VAL A 98 -4.26 5.18 -4.17
CA VAL A 98 -4.18 5.02 -5.63
C VAL A 98 -3.34 3.80 -6.00
N GLY A 99 -2.20 3.57 -5.35
CA GLY A 99 -1.35 2.41 -5.57
C GLY A 99 -2.08 1.09 -5.34
N TYR A 100 -2.84 0.99 -4.26
CA TYR A 100 -3.71 -0.14 -3.99
C TYR A 100 -4.76 -0.36 -5.09
N ARG A 101 -5.43 0.71 -5.53
CA ARG A 101 -6.46 0.66 -6.58
C ARG A 101 -5.90 0.35 -7.97
N VAL A 102 -4.70 0.83 -8.26
CA VAL A 102 -4.00 0.63 -9.55
C VAL A 102 -3.40 -0.76 -9.67
N LYS A 103 -2.86 -1.26 -8.57
CA LYS A 103 -2.43 -2.66 -8.40
C LYS A 103 -3.55 -3.54 -7.84
N SER A 104 -4.82 -3.09 -7.98
CA SER A 104 -5.95 -3.85 -7.50
C SER A 104 -5.84 -5.29 -7.99
N ALA A 105 -5.80 -6.20 -7.05
CA ALA A 105 -5.89 -7.62 -7.31
C ALA A 105 -7.04 -7.86 -8.28
N ARG A 106 -6.78 -8.60 -9.34
CA ARG A 106 -7.79 -8.99 -10.32
C ARG A 106 -8.41 -10.34 -9.99
N ARG A 107 -7.67 -11.17 -9.27
CA ARG A 107 -8.02 -12.55 -8.92
C ARG A 107 -8.03 -12.77 -7.42
N SER A 108 -6.95 -12.43 -6.75
CA SER A 108 -6.78 -12.72 -5.33
C SER A 108 -5.85 -11.76 -4.62
N ILE A 109 -6.12 -11.57 -3.33
CA ILE A 109 -5.22 -10.91 -2.40
C ILE A 109 -5.07 -11.78 -1.14
N VAL A 110 -3.84 -12.06 -0.72
CA VAL A 110 -3.58 -12.88 0.45
C VAL A 110 -2.64 -12.14 1.41
N PHE A 111 -3.11 -11.96 2.63
CA PHE A 111 -2.33 -11.40 3.73
C PHE A 111 -1.82 -12.55 4.60
N ILE A 112 -0.51 -12.61 4.80
CA ILE A 112 0.15 -13.58 5.68
C ILE A 112 0.86 -12.80 6.77
N ASP A 113 0.24 -12.72 7.95
CA ASP A 113 0.78 -12.01 9.11
C ASP A 113 0.43 -12.77 10.39
N PRO A 114 1.42 -13.33 11.11
CA PRO A 114 1.18 -14.09 12.34
C PRO A 114 0.46 -13.28 13.42
N TYR A 115 0.51 -11.95 13.34
CA TYR A 115 -0.05 -11.02 14.32
C TYR A 115 -1.23 -10.21 13.78
N ALA A 116 -1.76 -10.58 12.61
CA ALA A 116 -2.95 -9.93 12.07
C ALA A 116 -4.11 -10.00 13.06
N ASP A 117 -4.80 -8.89 13.22
CA ASP A 117 -5.98 -8.74 14.06
C ASP A 117 -7.17 -8.19 13.24
N ILE A 118 -8.23 -7.79 13.92
CA ILE A 118 -9.44 -7.25 13.31
C ILE A 118 -9.17 -6.07 12.36
N SER A 119 -8.12 -5.28 12.63
CA SER A 119 -7.76 -4.13 11.79
C SER A 119 -7.37 -4.54 10.37
N ALA A 120 -6.94 -5.79 10.16
CA ALA A 120 -6.59 -6.31 8.85
C ALA A 120 -7.80 -6.43 7.90
N LEU A 121 -9.04 -6.50 8.43
CA LEU A 121 -10.25 -6.56 7.61
C LEU A 121 -10.43 -5.30 6.75
N LYS A 122 -10.01 -4.14 7.24
CA LYS A 122 -10.07 -2.88 6.47
C LYS A 122 -9.28 -2.96 5.15
N PHE A 123 -8.16 -3.68 5.13
CA PHE A 123 -7.36 -3.83 3.91
C PHE A 123 -8.03 -4.77 2.90
N THR A 124 -8.76 -5.78 3.38
CA THR A 124 -9.54 -6.65 2.49
C THR A 124 -10.79 -5.97 1.94
N ALA A 125 -11.34 -4.98 2.66
CA ALA A 125 -12.46 -4.18 2.19
C ALA A 125 -12.12 -3.29 0.99
N MET A 126 -10.83 -2.98 0.78
CA MET A 126 -10.35 -2.16 -0.35
C MET A 126 -10.23 -2.94 -1.67
N LYS A 127 -10.47 -4.26 -1.68
CA LYS A 127 -10.43 -5.09 -2.89
C LYS A 127 -11.60 -4.78 -3.84
N ALA A 128 -11.40 -5.00 -5.14
CA ALA A 128 -12.50 -4.95 -6.10
C ALA A 128 -13.50 -6.07 -5.84
N GLU A 129 -14.76 -5.87 -6.26
CA GLU A 129 -15.81 -6.88 -6.20
C GLU A 129 -15.39 -8.14 -6.97
N GLY A 130 -15.70 -9.32 -6.43
CA GLY A 130 -15.35 -10.62 -7.03
C GLY A 130 -13.89 -11.05 -6.82
N VAL A 131 -13.03 -10.22 -6.23
CA VAL A 131 -11.66 -10.60 -5.90
C VAL A 131 -11.64 -11.43 -4.62
N ALA A 132 -11.00 -12.59 -4.64
CA ALA A 132 -10.83 -13.42 -3.45
C ALA A 132 -9.85 -12.76 -2.47
N ALA A 133 -10.19 -12.77 -1.17
CA ALA A 133 -9.30 -12.28 -0.12
C ALA A 133 -9.10 -13.32 0.97
N THR A 134 -7.85 -13.57 1.37
CA THR A 134 -7.54 -14.50 2.45
C THR A 134 -6.59 -13.83 3.44
N ILE A 135 -6.87 -13.98 4.73
CA ILE A 135 -5.94 -13.62 5.81
C ILE A 135 -5.47 -14.89 6.50
N TYR A 136 -4.17 -15.09 6.56
CA TYR A 136 -3.53 -16.10 7.39
C TYR A 136 -2.97 -15.43 8.65
N SER A 137 -3.41 -15.90 9.84
CA SER A 137 -2.90 -15.43 11.13
C SER A 137 -2.66 -16.57 12.09
N ALA A 138 -1.64 -16.43 12.95
CA ALA A 138 -1.32 -17.42 13.98
C ALA A 138 -2.08 -17.15 15.29
N ARG A 139 -2.51 -15.92 15.52
CA ARG A 139 -3.15 -15.46 16.75
C ARG A 139 -4.51 -14.86 16.47
N ILE A 140 -5.50 -15.73 16.20
CA ILE A 140 -6.85 -15.29 15.91
C ILE A 140 -7.66 -15.24 17.21
N SER A 141 -7.95 -14.02 17.71
CA SER A 141 -8.82 -13.80 18.87
C SER A 141 -10.28 -14.21 18.58
N HIS A 142 -11.06 -14.42 19.65
CA HIS A 142 -12.50 -14.70 19.52
C HIS A 142 -13.22 -13.58 18.76
N GLN A 143 -12.98 -12.33 19.14
CA GLN A 143 -13.54 -11.15 18.48
C GLN A 143 -13.18 -11.10 16.99
N PHE A 144 -11.92 -11.38 16.63
CA PHE A 144 -11.52 -11.39 15.23
C PHE A 144 -12.25 -12.48 14.42
N LYS A 145 -12.49 -13.66 15.00
CA LYS A 145 -13.29 -14.73 14.37
C LYS A 145 -14.73 -14.30 14.12
N GLU A 146 -15.36 -13.66 15.10
CA GLU A 146 -16.75 -13.21 15.00
C GLU A 146 -16.90 -12.14 13.91
N GLU A 147 -16.04 -11.13 13.93
CA GLU A 147 -16.07 -10.05 12.92
C GLU A 147 -15.73 -10.57 11.52
N ALA A 148 -14.76 -11.47 11.39
CA ALA A 148 -14.44 -12.13 10.13
C ALA A 148 -15.61 -12.96 9.60
N ALA A 149 -16.37 -13.62 10.47
CA ALA A 149 -17.56 -14.37 10.10
C ALA A 149 -18.69 -13.46 9.64
N LEU A 150 -18.86 -12.29 10.26
CA LEU A 150 -19.82 -11.27 9.83
C LEU A 150 -19.40 -10.67 8.48
N TYR A 151 -18.11 -10.34 8.34
CA TYR A 151 -17.53 -9.82 7.10
C TYR A 151 -17.72 -10.82 5.94
N LYS A 152 -17.49 -12.11 6.17
CA LYS A 152 -17.66 -13.17 5.18
C LYS A 152 -19.10 -13.29 4.66
N LYS A 153 -20.12 -12.97 5.47
CA LYS A 153 -21.52 -12.97 5.01
C LYS A 153 -21.77 -11.90 3.94
N GLN A 154 -21.06 -10.78 4.01
CA GLN A 154 -21.16 -9.70 3.03
C GLN A 154 -20.17 -9.87 1.87
N HIS A 155 -19.07 -10.60 2.11
CA HIS A 155 -17.98 -10.85 1.15
C HIS A 155 -17.68 -12.36 1.08
N PRO A 156 -18.46 -13.15 0.32
CA PRO A 156 -18.33 -14.63 0.28
C PRO A 156 -16.93 -15.11 -0.14
N GLU A 157 -16.20 -14.30 -0.92
CA GLU A 157 -14.85 -14.60 -1.39
C GLU A 157 -13.76 -14.35 -0.33
N PHE A 158 -14.16 -13.96 0.88
CA PHE A 158 -13.23 -13.76 1.99
C PHE A 158 -13.03 -15.02 2.83
N ASP A 159 -11.77 -15.29 3.23
CA ASP A 159 -11.42 -16.35 4.18
C ASP A 159 -10.44 -15.85 5.25
N LEU A 160 -10.67 -16.29 6.50
CA LEU A 160 -9.72 -16.17 7.60
C LEU A 160 -9.19 -17.57 7.95
N LYS A 161 -7.89 -17.78 7.84
CA LYS A 161 -7.24 -19.06 8.04
C LYS A 161 -6.19 -19.00 9.15
N THR A 162 -6.13 -20.06 9.93
CA THR A 162 -5.09 -20.21 10.96
C THR A 162 -3.80 -20.74 10.31
N MET A 163 -2.66 -20.21 10.75
CA MET A 163 -1.35 -20.71 10.38
C MET A 163 -0.46 -20.86 11.61
N ARG A 164 0.69 -21.51 11.46
CA ARG A 164 1.74 -21.48 12.48
C ARG A 164 2.41 -20.11 12.52
N VAL A 165 2.98 -19.73 13.67
CA VAL A 165 3.80 -18.53 13.80
C VAL A 165 5.02 -18.65 12.88
N ILE A 166 5.17 -17.70 11.98
CA ILE A 166 6.36 -17.46 11.17
C ILE A 166 6.89 -16.06 11.51
N HIS A 167 8.12 -15.74 11.13
CA HIS A 167 8.68 -14.42 11.43
C HIS A 167 8.38 -13.38 10.35
N ASP A 168 8.20 -13.84 9.13
CA ASP A 168 8.01 -12.99 7.96
C ASP A 168 6.53 -12.70 7.71
N ARG A 169 6.28 -11.60 7.02
CA ARG A 169 4.94 -11.16 6.61
C ARG A 169 4.93 -10.96 5.11
N PHE A 170 3.87 -11.46 4.50
CA PHE A 170 3.74 -11.39 3.04
C PHE A 170 2.38 -10.83 2.66
N LEU A 171 2.36 -10.04 1.59
CA LEU A 171 1.18 -9.69 0.83
C LEU A 171 1.33 -10.30 -0.56
N LEU A 172 0.41 -11.17 -0.93
CA LEU A 172 0.36 -11.77 -2.25
C LEU A 172 -0.77 -11.10 -3.03
N VAL A 173 -0.45 -10.51 -4.17
CA VAL A 173 -1.42 -9.85 -5.06
C VAL A 173 -1.30 -10.48 -6.42
N ASP A 174 -2.30 -11.25 -6.82
CA ASP A 174 -2.30 -12.09 -8.02
C ASP A 174 -1.03 -12.94 -8.11
N ASP A 175 -0.09 -12.59 -8.99
CA ASP A 175 1.17 -13.31 -9.20
C ASP A 175 2.37 -12.65 -8.51
N THR A 176 2.15 -11.59 -7.72
CA THR A 176 3.24 -10.81 -7.10
C THR A 176 3.32 -11.09 -5.60
N VAL A 177 4.54 -11.35 -5.13
CA VAL A 177 4.86 -11.55 -3.70
C VAL A 177 5.55 -10.31 -3.15
N TYR A 178 4.96 -9.72 -2.11
CA TYR A 178 5.56 -8.63 -1.34
C TYR A 178 5.94 -9.14 0.05
N HIS A 179 7.15 -8.84 0.49
CA HIS A 179 7.63 -9.08 1.86
C HIS A 179 7.59 -7.78 2.66
N PHE A 180 7.11 -7.83 3.89
CA PHE A 180 7.00 -6.68 4.78
C PHE A 180 7.78 -6.85 6.07
N GLY A 181 8.49 -5.80 6.49
CA GLY A 181 9.26 -5.76 7.74
C GLY A 181 8.40 -5.57 8.99
N ALA A 182 7.20 -4.97 8.86
CA ALA A 182 6.28 -4.71 9.97
C ALA A 182 4.94 -5.43 9.81
N SER A 183 4.18 -5.56 10.90
CA SER A 183 2.82 -6.11 10.87
C SER A 183 1.86 -5.20 10.11
N PHE A 184 0.89 -5.78 9.41
CA PHE A 184 -0.14 -5.00 8.70
C PHE A 184 -0.99 -4.14 9.64
N LYS A 185 -1.16 -4.53 10.91
CA LYS A 185 -1.86 -3.71 11.92
C LYS A 185 -1.13 -2.39 12.22
N ASP A 186 0.20 -2.37 12.08
CA ASP A 186 1.06 -1.23 12.40
C ASP A 186 1.37 -0.37 11.15
N MET A 187 0.84 -0.76 9.97
CA MET A 187 1.03 -0.01 8.72
C MET A 187 0.42 1.39 8.82
N GLY A 188 1.26 2.38 8.53
CA GLY A 188 0.91 3.80 8.59
C GLY A 188 1.12 4.45 9.96
N ALA A 189 1.42 3.68 11.02
CA ALA A 189 1.76 4.19 12.34
C ALA A 189 3.27 4.26 12.58
N GLU A 190 4.04 3.40 11.89
CA GLU A 190 5.49 3.30 12.03
C GLU A 190 6.16 3.18 10.65
N PHE A 191 7.43 3.55 10.59
CA PHE A 191 8.25 3.34 9.40
C PHE A 191 8.39 1.85 9.12
N SER A 192 7.93 1.41 7.95
CA SER A 192 8.10 0.03 7.50
C SER A 192 8.58 -0.02 6.06
N ALA A 193 9.53 -0.93 5.80
CA ALA A 193 10.02 -1.22 4.46
C ALA A 193 9.29 -2.45 3.90
N TYR A 194 9.17 -2.50 2.58
CA TYR A 194 8.73 -3.70 1.86
C TYR A 194 9.65 -3.97 0.68
N SER A 195 9.68 -5.21 0.22
CA SER A 195 10.39 -5.63 -0.99
C SER A 195 9.50 -6.54 -1.85
N VAL A 196 9.71 -6.48 -3.16
CA VAL A 196 9.08 -7.42 -4.10
C VAL A 196 9.99 -8.61 -4.26
N LEU A 197 9.45 -9.82 -4.09
CA LEU A 197 10.22 -11.07 -4.25
C LEU A 197 9.93 -11.66 -5.64
N ASN A 198 10.87 -11.53 -6.56
CA ASN A 198 10.72 -12.01 -7.93
C ASN A 198 11.19 -13.46 -8.14
N PHE A 199 11.73 -14.10 -7.09
CA PHE A 199 12.29 -15.45 -7.12
C PHE A 199 11.40 -16.52 -6.47
N VAL A 200 10.19 -16.15 -6.03
CA VAL A 200 9.23 -17.02 -5.38
C VAL A 200 7.82 -16.68 -5.86
N THR A 201 6.96 -17.67 -6.05
CA THR A 201 5.55 -17.47 -6.45
C THR A 201 4.63 -17.43 -5.22
N PRO A 202 3.42 -16.86 -5.36
CA PRO A 202 2.40 -16.88 -4.30
C PRO A 202 2.06 -18.29 -3.83
N GLU A 203 1.98 -19.26 -4.76
CA GLU A 203 1.66 -20.65 -4.48
C GLU A 203 2.74 -21.30 -3.61
N GLU A 204 4.02 -21.06 -3.93
CA GLU A 204 5.15 -21.58 -3.14
C GLU A 204 5.15 -21.01 -1.72
N VAL A 205 4.82 -19.72 -1.55
CA VAL A 205 4.70 -19.11 -0.22
C VAL A 205 3.57 -19.74 0.57
N ILE A 206 2.38 -19.89 -0.04
CA ILE A 206 1.21 -20.50 0.61
C ILE A 206 1.50 -21.95 0.98
N GLU A 207 2.13 -22.71 0.09
CA GLU A 207 2.48 -24.12 0.34
C GLU A 207 3.41 -24.24 1.54
N LYS A 208 4.45 -23.42 1.63
CA LYS A 208 5.39 -23.39 2.77
C LYS A 208 4.68 -23.04 4.09
N VAL A 209 3.79 -22.06 4.08
CA VAL A 209 2.97 -21.68 5.24
C VAL A 209 2.10 -22.85 5.69
N MET A 210 1.48 -23.57 4.76
CA MET A 210 0.60 -24.71 5.05
C MET A 210 1.37 -25.95 5.50
N GLN A 211 2.54 -26.25 4.92
CA GLN A 211 3.40 -27.36 5.34
C GLN A 211 3.88 -27.16 6.78
N THR A 212 4.37 -25.98 7.12
CA THR A 212 4.79 -25.62 8.47
C THR A 212 3.65 -25.79 9.50
N THR A 213 2.41 -25.58 9.08
CA THR A 213 1.22 -25.77 9.92
C THR A 213 0.90 -27.25 10.13
N LYS A 214 1.01 -28.11 9.11
CA LYS A 214 0.74 -29.56 9.19
C LYS A 214 1.75 -30.31 10.04
N GLU A 215 3.06 -30.03 9.91
CA GLU A 215 4.11 -30.68 10.68
C GLU A 215 4.00 -30.45 12.18
N SER A 216 3.42 -29.32 12.61
CA SER A 216 3.15 -29.06 14.03
C SER A 216 1.98 -29.85 14.58
N SER A 217 0.94 -30.10 13.75
CA SER A 217 -0.19 -30.93 14.16
C SER A 217 0.17 -32.39 14.31
N ALA A 218 1.21 -32.84 13.58
CA ALA A 218 1.74 -34.21 13.66
C ALA A 218 2.71 -34.45 14.83
N LYS A 219 3.25 -33.38 15.42
CA LYS A 219 4.18 -33.42 16.58
C LYS A 219 3.50 -33.03 17.91
N GLY A 220 2.16 -32.96 17.92
CA GLY A 220 1.39 -32.64 19.11
C GLY A 220 1.50 -33.71 20.19
N PHE A 221 2.20 -33.34 21.25
CA PHE A 221 2.01 -33.92 22.57
C PHE A 221 0.87 -33.16 23.25
#